data_27466013fa0f0106bfa987b8a2a011fa
#
_entry.id   27466013fa0f0106bfa987b8a2a011fa
#
_cell.length_a   1.000
_cell.length_b   1.000
_cell.length_c   1.000
_cell.angle_alpha   90.00
_cell.angle_beta   90.00
_cell.angle_gamma   90.00
#
_symmetry.space_group_name_H-M   'P 1'
#
loop_
_entity.id
_entity.type
_entity.pdbx_description
1 polymer ?
#
loop_
_entity_poly.entity_id
_entity_poly.type
_entity_poly.pdbx_seq_one_letter_code
_entity_poly.pdbx_strand_id
1 'polypeptide(L)'
;DKISVTVDSSGDSSGTDGSVYIFEIKPYQNDLSGRTDYLAKGSIGANQKFSFPLHAGPGELRLYSAFVPAVKVGGRYEMIANRRYIENPEIVAENQDPALNPGKKGLRVDPNILDDALSLNIKHAGVDIPTQRFFGNGIDYTYESKTYKINKELIDQLDAEVKRLSDSGVAVTAILLNAWNQTVPELNPLGVTELPKEQAVYYGFNVESEAGFRAVKAMASFLAKRYNGKNGHGKITNWVVGNEINNQYWNYMGDYDVSAYT
;
A
#
# COMPACT_ATOMS: atom_id res chain seq x y z
N ASP A 1 11.61 9.77 -15.25
CA ASP A 1 10.48 8.84 -15.40
C ASP A 1 9.18 9.63 -15.54
N LYS A 2 8.28 9.18 -16.42
CA LYS A 2 7.01 9.85 -16.75
C LYS A 2 5.87 8.85 -16.77
N ILE A 3 4.68 9.33 -16.41
CA ILE A 3 3.41 8.65 -16.61
C ILE A 3 2.79 9.18 -17.90
N SER A 4 2.27 8.27 -18.73
CA SER A 4 1.52 8.62 -19.93
C SER A 4 0.08 8.14 -19.81
N VAL A 5 -0.87 9.03 -20.10
CA VAL A 5 -2.31 8.73 -20.07
C VAL A 5 -2.88 9.03 -21.46
N THR A 6 -3.64 8.08 -22.00
CA THR A 6 -4.40 8.29 -23.24
C THR A 6 -5.88 8.37 -22.90
N VAL A 7 -6.55 9.41 -23.39
CA VAL A 7 -7.98 9.66 -23.14
C VAL A 7 -8.71 9.83 -24.48
N ASP A 8 -9.84 9.15 -24.62
CA ASP A 8 -10.83 9.46 -25.62
C ASP A 8 -11.97 10.25 -24.96
N SER A 9 -12.10 11.50 -25.34
CA SER A 9 -13.11 12.44 -24.85
C SER A 9 -13.92 13.02 -26.01
N SER A 10 -14.09 12.26 -27.10
CA SER A 10 -14.80 12.67 -28.31
C SER A 10 -16.34 12.71 -28.17
N GLY A 11 -16.89 12.47 -26.97
CA GLY A 11 -18.30 12.53 -26.66
C GLY A 11 -18.88 13.96 -26.65
N ASP A 12 -20.13 14.10 -26.16
CA ASP A 12 -20.80 15.39 -26.04
C ASP A 12 -20.00 16.33 -25.12
N SER A 13 -19.60 17.47 -25.66
CA SER A 13 -18.86 18.52 -24.97
C SER A 13 -19.71 19.73 -24.61
N SER A 14 -21.03 19.62 -24.77
CA SER A 14 -21.97 20.73 -24.47
C SER A 14 -21.87 21.14 -23.00
N GLY A 15 -21.84 22.45 -22.76
CA GLY A 15 -21.72 23.01 -21.41
C GLY A 15 -20.33 22.98 -20.81
N THR A 16 -19.31 22.41 -21.49
CA THR A 16 -17.91 22.38 -21.05
C THR A 16 -17.12 23.60 -21.55
N ASP A 17 -15.91 23.78 -21.04
CA ASP A 17 -14.96 24.78 -21.54
C ASP A 17 -14.13 24.28 -22.75
N GLY A 18 -14.53 23.16 -23.37
CA GLY A 18 -13.81 22.53 -24.49
C GLY A 18 -12.51 21.85 -24.16
N SER A 19 -12.25 21.63 -22.87
CA SER A 19 -11.00 21.04 -22.38
C SER A 19 -11.25 19.78 -21.58
N VAL A 20 -10.26 18.85 -21.65
CA VAL A 20 -10.16 17.71 -20.77
C VAL A 20 -8.97 17.92 -19.83
N TYR A 21 -9.14 17.52 -18.59
CA TYR A 21 -8.20 17.67 -17.49
C TYR A 21 -7.87 16.31 -16.91
N ILE A 22 -6.61 16.08 -16.55
CA ILE A 22 -6.19 14.86 -15.87
C ILE A 22 -5.90 15.15 -14.40
N PHE A 23 -6.61 14.48 -13.52
CA PHE A 23 -6.38 14.57 -12.08
C PHE A 23 -5.75 13.29 -11.53
N GLU A 24 -4.88 13.47 -10.55
CA GLU A 24 -4.43 12.40 -9.67
C GLU A 24 -5.44 12.22 -8.55
N ILE A 25 -5.81 10.96 -8.26
CA ILE A 25 -6.72 10.59 -7.18
C ILE A 25 -5.97 9.68 -6.21
N LYS A 26 -5.85 10.12 -4.97
CA LYS A 26 -5.32 9.30 -3.88
C LYS A 26 -6.42 8.36 -3.35
N PRO A 27 -6.09 7.22 -2.72
CA PRO A 27 -7.09 6.26 -2.20
C PRO A 27 -8.16 6.89 -1.29
N TYR A 28 -7.79 7.91 -0.51
CA TYR A 28 -8.69 8.62 0.40
C TYR A 28 -9.51 9.75 -0.26
N GLN A 29 -9.39 9.95 -1.57
CA GLN A 29 -10.10 10.99 -2.32
C GLN A 29 -11.20 10.36 -3.16
N ASN A 30 -12.44 10.82 -2.98
CA ASN A 30 -13.60 10.23 -3.65
C ASN A 30 -14.11 11.05 -4.84
N ASP A 31 -13.86 12.36 -4.88
CA ASP A 31 -14.35 13.27 -5.91
C ASP A 31 -13.35 14.39 -6.24
N LEU A 32 -13.77 15.32 -7.09
CA LEU A 32 -12.99 16.48 -7.49
C LEU A 32 -13.52 17.79 -6.88
N SER A 33 -14.37 17.72 -5.85
CA SER A 33 -14.99 18.90 -5.23
C SER A 33 -13.93 19.87 -4.69
N GLY A 34 -13.99 21.12 -5.12
CA GLY A 34 -13.07 22.18 -4.68
C GLY A 34 -11.63 22.06 -5.20
N ARG A 35 -11.32 21.05 -6.01
CA ARG A 35 -9.96 20.83 -6.54
C ARG A 35 -9.69 21.74 -7.74
N THR A 36 -8.40 22.12 -7.88
CA THR A 36 -7.89 22.91 -9.01
C THR A 36 -6.52 22.41 -9.49
N ASP A 37 -6.02 21.36 -8.86
CA ASP A 37 -4.66 20.80 -8.98
C ASP A 37 -4.57 19.71 -10.06
N TYR A 38 -5.11 19.95 -11.25
CA TYR A 38 -4.97 19.03 -12.36
C TYR A 38 -3.50 18.91 -12.82
N LEU A 39 -3.10 17.71 -13.25
CA LEU A 39 -1.74 17.40 -13.71
C LEU A 39 -1.50 17.84 -15.16
N ALA A 40 -2.53 17.78 -15.99
CA ALA A 40 -2.44 18.11 -17.40
C ALA A 40 -3.80 18.61 -17.91
N LYS A 41 -3.75 19.42 -18.96
CA LYS A 41 -4.92 19.96 -19.68
C LYS A 41 -4.71 19.83 -21.18
N GLY A 42 -5.76 19.49 -21.92
CA GLY A 42 -5.77 19.45 -23.38
C GLY A 42 -7.17 19.71 -23.93
N SER A 43 -7.30 19.74 -25.25
CA SER A 43 -8.59 19.86 -25.91
C SER A 43 -9.39 18.56 -25.84
N ILE A 44 -10.72 18.65 -25.80
CA ILE A 44 -11.58 17.48 -25.99
C ILE A 44 -11.33 16.89 -27.39
N GLY A 45 -11.23 15.55 -27.46
CA GLY A 45 -10.99 14.83 -28.73
C GLY A 45 -10.62 13.39 -28.51
N ALA A 46 -10.54 12.63 -29.60
CA ALA A 46 -10.13 11.23 -29.58
C ALA A 46 -8.63 11.09 -29.35
N ASN A 47 -8.22 10.04 -28.62
CA ASN A 47 -6.83 9.63 -28.43
C ASN A 47 -5.88 10.73 -27.95
N GLN A 48 -6.37 11.63 -27.09
CA GLN A 48 -5.53 12.67 -26.49
C GLN A 48 -4.50 12.06 -25.56
N LYS A 49 -3.22 12.41 -25.74
CA LYS A 49 -2.11 11.91 -24.94
C LYS A 49 -1.60 12.98 -23.99
N PHE A 50 -1.50 12.61 -22.72
CA PHE A 50 -0.95 13.44 -21.65
C PHE A 50 0.27 12.79 -21.07
N SER A 51 1.25 13.58 -20.66
CA SER A 51 2.45 13.08 -19.99
C SER A 51 2.84 14.02 -18.86
N PHE A 52 3.11 13.45 -17.69
CA PHE A 52 3.53 14.18 -16.49
C PHE A 52 4.54 13.38 -15.69
N PRO A 53 5.31 14.02 -14.77
CA PRO A 53 6.34 13.34 -14.00
C PRO A 53 5.77 12.23 -13.10
N LEU A 54 6.49 11.12 -13.00
CA LEU A 54 6.21 10.06 -12.03
C LEU A 54 6.35 10.55 -10.58
N HIS A 55 7.31 11.45 -10.32
CA HIS A 55 7.50 12.07 -9.02
C HIS A 55 6.68 13.36 -8.91
N ALA A 56 5.90 13.49 -7.83
CA ALA A 56 5.16 14.70 -7.50
C ALA A 56 6.07 15.74 -6.82
N GLY A 57 7.06 15.27 -6.07
CA GLY A 57 8.04 16.05 -5.33
C GLY A 57 9.07 15.14 -4.67
N PRO A 58 9.97 15.69 -3.85
CA PRO A 58 10.93 14.87 -3.10
C PRO A 58 10.22 13.86 -2.19
N GLY A 59 10.44 12.57 -2.48
CA GLY A 59 9.83 11.47 -1.73
C GLY A 59 8.37 11.12 -2.11
N GLU A 60 7.72 11.91 -2.95
CA GLU A 60 6.37 11.62 -3.43
C GLU A 60 6.37 10.92 -4.78
N LEU A 61 5.88 9.70 -4.81
CA LEU A 61 5.77 8.88 -6.02
C LEU A 61 4.30 8.66 -6.38
N ARG A 62 3.94 8.97 -7.63
CA ARG A 62 2.58 8.76 -8.17
C ARG A 62 2.28 7.33 -8.60
N LEU A 63 3.22 6.41 -8.37
CA LEU A 63 3.14 5.03 -8.87
C LEU A 63 1.86 4.30 -8.46
N TYR A 64 1.37 4.59 -7.26
CA TYR A 64 0.19 3.93 -6.68
C TYR A 64 -1.05 4.82 -6.65
N SER A 65 -1.01 5.96 -7.33
CA SER A 65 -2.17 6.81 -7.48
C SER A 65 -3.05 6.35 -8.65
N ALA A 66 -4.34 6.64 -8.54
CA ALA A 66 -5.23 6.56 -9.69
C ALA A 66 -5.24 7.87 -10.47
N PHE A 67 -5.67 7.80 -11.72
CA PHE A 67 -5.82 8.96 -12.59
C PHE A 67 -7.20 8.95 -13.21
N VAL A 68 -7.81 10.13 -13.32
CA VAL A 68 -9.13 10.30 -13.94
C VAL A 68 -9.12 11.47 -14.92
N PRO A 69 -9.75 11.31 -16.08
CA PRO A 69 -10.08 12.44 -16.94
C PRO A 69 -11.33 13.14 -16.42
N ALA A 70 -11.34 14.47 -16.53
CA ALA A 70 -12.45 15.31 -16.15
C ALA A 70 -12.68 16.43 -17.16
N VAL A 71 -13.89 16.96 -17.21
CA VAL A 71 -14.26 18.17 -17.95
C VAL A 71 -14.72 19.25 -16.96
N LYS A 72 -14.71 20.50 -17.37
CA LYS A 72 -15.17 21.60 -16.53
C LYS A 72 -16.54 22.05 -16.98
N VAL A 73 -17.54 21.84 -16.11
CA VAL A 73 -18.95 22.21 -16.34
C VAL A 73 -19.40 23.17 -15.24
N GLY A 74 -19.93 24.32 -15.61
CA GLY A 74 -20.41 25.31 -14.63
C GLY A 74 -19.36 25.74 -13.58
N GLY A 75 -18.07 25.70 -13.95
CA GLY A 75 -16.96 26.04 -13.04
C GLY A 75 -16.46 24.91 -12.15
N ARG A 76 -17.06 23.72 -12.19
CA ARG A 76 -16.69 22.53 -11.42
C ARG A 76 -16.08 21.47 -12.34
N TYR A 77 -15.20 20.63 -11.79
CA TYR A 77 -14.66 19.49 -12.51
C TYR A 77 -15.53 18.26 -12.28
N GLU A 78 -15.89 17.60 -13.36
CA GLU A 78 -16.69 16.36 -13.36
C GLU A 78 -15.90 15.25 -14.03
N MET A 79 -15.76 14.10 -13.35
CA MET A 79 -15.09 12.93 -13.90
C MET A 79 -15.90 12.37 -15.08
N ILE A 80 -15.23 12.09 -16.19
CA ILE A 80 -15.85 11.51 -17.39
C ILE A 80 -15.54 10.04 -17.61
N ALA A 81 -14.71 9.45 -16.74
CA ALA A 81 -14.41 8.01 -16.75
C ALA A 81 -14.05 7.51 -15.33
N ASN A 82 -14.02 6.19 -15.19
CA ASN A 82 -13.57 5.53 -13.97
C ASN A 82 -12.08 5.74 -13.72
N ARG A 83 -11.67 5.61 -12.46
CA ARG A 83 -10.27 5.64 -12.03
C ARG A 83 -9.46 4.58 -12.77
N ARG A 84 -8.26 4.95 -13.22
CA ARG A 84 -7.29 4.03 -13.81
C ARG A 84 -5.96 4.13 -13.06
N TYR A 85 -5.34 2.98 -12.84
CA TYR A 85 -4.01 2.88 -12.23
C TYR A 85 -2.95 2.66 -13.31
N ILE A 86 -1.69 2.80 -12.92
CA ILE A 86 -0.56 2.47 -13.80
C ILE A 86 -0.58 0.97 -14.06
N GLU A 87 -0.52 0.58 -15.33
CA GLU A 87 -0.64 -0.82 -15.76
C GLU A 87 0.70 -1.58 -15.72
N ASN A 88 1.82 -0.86 -15.65
CA ASN A 88 3.16 -1.43 -15.72
C ASN A 88 4.08 -0.88 -14.60
N PRO A 89 3.68 -0.98 -13.33
CA PRO A 89 4.46 -0.42 -12.21
C PRO A 89 5.81 -1.12 -12.02
N GLU A 90 5.96 -2.35 -12.48
CA GLU A 90 7.17 -3.15 -12.38
C GLU A 90 8.37 -2.57 -13.12
N ILE A 91 8.15 -1.73 -14.14
CA ILE A 91 9.24 -1.09 -14.92
C ILE A 91 10.16 -0.24 -14.04
N VAL A 92 9.60 0.34 -12.97
CA VAL A 92 10.35 1.19 -12.03
C VAL A 92 10.67 0.48 -10.72
N ALA A 93 10.40 -0.82 -10.62
CA ALA A 93 10.73 -1.59 -9.43
C ALA A 93 12.25 -1.68 -9.25
N GLU A 94 12.73 -1.36 -8.05
CA GLU A 94 14.17 -1.45 -7.71
C GLU A 94 14.64 -2.91 -7.62
N ASN A 95 13.73 -3.83 -7.34
CA ASN A 95 14.01 -5.26 -7.24
C ASN A 95 13.14 -6.01 -8.26
N GLN A 96 13.78 -6.49 -9.31
CA GLN A 96 13.15 -7.25 -10.39
C GLN A 96 13.55 -8.74 -10.35
N ASP A 97 14.20 -9.19 -9.28
CA ASP A 97 14.54 -10.59 -9.13
C ASP A 97 13.28 -11.45 -9.11
N PRO A 98 13.22 -12.52 -9.90
CA PRO A 98 12.07 -13.41 -9.88
C PRO A 98 11.89 -14.02 -8.49
N ALA A 99 10.64 -14.20 -8.08
CA ALA A 99 10.34 -14.89 -6.84
C ALA A 99 10.91 -16.32 -6.91
N LEU A 100 11.73 -16.68 -5.94
CA LEU A 100 12.21 -18.04 -5.80
C LEU A 100 11.03 -18.96 -5.49
N ASN A 101 10.85 -20.02 -6.28
CA ASN A 101 9.91 -21.09 -5.97
C ASN A 101 10.70 -22.40 -5.70
N PRO A 102 11.27 -22.52 -4.48
CA PRO A 102 12.17 -23.64 -4.17
C PRO A 102 11.43 -24.95 -3.87
N GLY A 103 10.11 -25.01 -4.02
CA GLY A 103 9.28 -26.18 -3.75
C GLY A 103 7.96 -25.83 -3.06
N LYS A 104 7.22 -26.85 -2.58
CA LYS A 104 5.88 -26.68 -1.98
C LYS A 104 5.84 -26.83 -0.45
N LYS A 105 6.95 -27.23 0.19
CA LYS A 105 6.97 -27.51 1.63
C LYS A 105 7.12 -26.20 2.39
N GLY A 106 6.10 -25.80 3.12
CA GLY A 106 6.08 -24.56 3.88
C GLY A 106 5.44 -24.73 5.24
N LEU A 107 5.82 -23.85 6.16
CA LEU A 107 5.27 -23.75 7.51
C LEU A 107 5.07 -22.27 7.88
N ARG A 108 4.09 -22.01 8.74
CA ARG A 108 4.14 -20.85 9.60
C ARG A 108 5.12 -21.18 10.75
N VAL A 109 6.14 -20.36 10.92
CA VAL A 109 7.24 -20.66 11.82
C VAL A 109 7.07 -19.89 13.13
N ASP A 110 7.30 -20.56 14.25
CA ASP A 110 7.51 -19.90 15.53
C ASP A 110 9.00 -19.49 15.63
N PRO A 111 9.33 -18.22 15.89
CA PRO A 111 10.71 -17.75 15.96
C PRO A 111 11.55 -18.47 17.03
N ASN A 112 10.92 -19.07 18.04
CA ASN A 112 11.62 -19.82 19.09
C ASN A 112 12.08 -21.22 18.66
N ILE A 113 11.57 -21.75 17.56
CA ILE A 113 11.87 -23.11 17.05
C ILE A 113 12.32 -23.09 15.57
N LEU A 114 13.03 -22.05 15.16
CA LEU A 114 13.52 -21.90 13.78
C LEU A 114 14.40 -23.06 13.33
N ASP A 115 15.25 -23.57 14.21
CA ASP A 115 16.16 -24.68 13.86
C ASP A 115 15.39 -25.98 13.58
N ASP A 116 14.32 -26.25 14.33
CA ASP A 116 13.43 -27.39 14.07
C ASP A 116 12.75 -27.25 12.70
N ALA A 117 12.22 -26.08 12.39
CA ALA A 117 11.60 -25.80 11.09
C ALA A 117 12.60 -25.98 9.94
N LEU A 118 13.83 -25.47 10.09
CA LEU A 118 14.88 -25.61 9.08
C LEU A 118 15.33 -27.07 8.91
N SER A 119 15.39 -27.84 10.02
CA SER A 119 15.73 -29.28 9.98
C SER A 119 14.72 -30.08 9.14
N LEU A 120 13.49 -29.63 9.03
CA LEU A 120 12.47 -30.22 8.17
C LEU A 120 12.67 -29.88 6.69
N ASN A 121 13.71 -29.12 6.32
CA ASN A 121 13.99 -28.68 4.95
C ASN A 121 12.81 -27.94 4.30
N ILE A 122 12.21 -27.02 5.03
CA ILE A 122 11.14 -26.15 4.50
C ILE A 122 11.69 -25.25 3.40
N LYS A 123 10.81 -24.85 2.49
CA LYS A 123 11.11 -23.97 1.35
C LYS A 123 10.34 -22.64 1.41
N HIS A 124 9.29 -22.60 2.21
CA HIS A 124 8.49 -21.41 2.46
C HIS A 124 8.23 -21.24 3.94
N ALA A 125 8.24 -20.01 4.43
CA ALA A 125 7.90 -19.66 5.79
C ALA A 125 6.95 -18.46 5.84
N GLY A 126 5.89 -18.54 6.64
CA GLY A 126 5.05 -17.41 7.00
C GLY A 126 5.58 -16.74 8.27
N VAL A 127 5.74 -15.41 8.24
CA VAL A 127 6.17 -14.57 9.37
C VAL A 127 5.12 -13.49 9.60
N ASP A 128 4.61 -13.37 10.82
CA ASP A 128 3.64 -12.34 11.17
C ASP A 128 4.33 -11.05 11.58
N ILE A 129 3.83 -9.93 11.08
CA ILE A 129 4.25 -8.59 11.50
C ILE A 129 3.07 -7.90 12.19
N PRO A 130 3.06 -7.90 13.53
CA PRO A 130 1.99 -7.28 14.32
C PRO A 130 2.14 -5.76 14.30
N THR A 131 1.29 -5.06 13.56
CA THR A 131 1.42 -3.61 13.33
C THR A 131 1.23 -2.78 14.58
N GLN A 132 0.46 -3.25 15.58
CA GLN A 132 0.31 -2.56 16.86
C GLN A 132 1.62 -2.49 17.67
N ARG A 133 2.59 -3.34 17.37
CA ARG A 133 3.93 -3.33 17.97
C ARG A 133 4.96 -2.67 17.07
N PHE A 134 4.64 -2.44 15.79
CA PHE A 134 5.59 -1.94 14.81
C PHE A 134 6.02 -0.50 15.12
N PHE A 135 5.06 0.36 15.44
CA PHE A 135 5.36 1.71 15.88
C PHE A 135 5.61 1.75 17.39
N GLY A 136 6.60 2.53 17.81
CA GLY A 136 6.99 2.59 19.22
C GLY A 136 8.29 3.35 19.41
N ASN A 137 9.06 3.01 20.43
CA ASN A 137 10.33 3.66 20.74
C ASN A 137 11.50 2.98 20.04
N GLY A 138 12.36 3.75 19.40
CA GLY A 138 13.62 3.25 18.88
C GLY A 138 14.11 3.93 17.61
N ILE A 139 13.77 3.43 16.42
CA ILE A 139 14.33 3.90 15.16
C ILE A 139 13.47 5.04 14.60
N ASP A 140 14.08 6.19 14.34
CA ASP A 140 13.41 7.29 13.64
C ASP A 140 13.39 6.99 12.14
N TYR A 141 12.20 7.03 11.55
CA TYR A 141 11.99 6.86 10.13
C TYR A 141 11.13 7.98 9.56
N THR A 142 11.74 8.82 8.73
CA THR A 142 11.01 9.89 8.05
C THR A 142 10.48 9.38 6.72
N TYR A 143 9.17 9.47 6.56
CA TYR A 143 8.47 9.19 5.33
C TYR A 143 7.67 10.42 4.92
N GLU A 144 7.94 10.92 3.70
CA GLU A 144 7.46 12.23 3.25
C GLU A 144 7.87 13.32 4.26
N SER A 145 6.92 14.03 4.84
CA SER A 145 7.18 15.11 5.81
C SER A 145 6.99 14.71 7.28
N LYS A 146 6.69 13.42 7.56
CA LYS A 146 6.40 12.94 8.93
C LYS A 146 7.46 11.92 9.39
N THR A 147 7.97 12.12 10.61
CA THR A 147 8.85 11.15 11.26
C THR A 147 8.02 10.23 12.16
N TYR A 148 8.18 8.94 11.94
CA TYR A 148 7.61 7.86 12.74
C TYR A 148 8.71 7.24 13.59
N LYS A 149 8.36 6.80 14.79
CA LYS A 149 9.24 5.97 15.61
C LYS A 149 8.90 4.51 15.44
N ILE A 150 9.87 3.73 15.01
CA ILE A 150 9.73 2.29 14.77
C ILE A 150 10.28 1.56 15.99
N ASN A 151 9.55 0.56 16.46
CA ASN A 151 9.93 -0.24 17.61
C ASN A 151 11.18 -1.08 17.32
N LYS A 152 12.30 -0.68 17.91
CA LYS A 152 13.59 -1.35 17.68
C LYS A 152 13.59 -2.81 18.13
N GLU A 153 12.95 -3.12 19.26
CA GLU A 153 12.92 -4.50 19.78
C GLU A 153 12.22 -5.45 18.81
N LEU A 154 11.06 -5.02 18.27
CA LEU A 154 10.36 -5.81 17.24
C LEU A 154 11.21 -5.97 15.98
N ILE A 155 11.89 -4.92 15.55
CA ILE A 155 12.72 -4.96 14.34
C ILE A 155 13.93 -5.88 14.54
N ASP A 156 14.57 -5.86 15.71
CA ASP A 156 15.69 -6.78 16.01
C ASP A 156 15.23 -8.25 15.99
N GLN A 157 14.01 -8.54 16.49
CA GLN A 157 13.41 -9.89 16.43
C GLN A 157 13.13 -10.32 14.98
N LEU A 158 12.50 -9.44 14.20
CA LEU A 158 12.21 -9.70 12.78
C LEU A 158 13.50 -9.85 11.95
N ASP A 159 14.54 -9.06 12.22
CA ASP A 159 15.84 -9.19 11.56
C ASP A 159 16.44 -10.57 11.77
N ALA A 160 16.45 -11.05 13.02
CA ALA A 160 16.99 -12.36 13.34
C ALA A 160 16.21 -13.49 12.63
N GLU A 161 14.88 -13.42 12.65
CA GLU A 161 14.00 -14.40 12.04
C GLU A 161 14.09 -14.40 10.51
N VAL A 162 13.87 -13.25 9.89
CA VAL A 162 13.87 -13.11 8.43
C VAL A 162 15.23 -13.44 7.84
N LYS A 163 16.30 -12.94 8.48
CA LYS A 163 17.65 -13.22 8.01
C LYS A 163 17.98 -14.72 8.07
N ARG A 164 17.68 -15.37 9.20
CA ARG A 164 17.94 -16.80 9.39
C ARG A 164 17.21 -17.66 8.35
N LEU A 165 15.94 -17.36 8.08
CA LEU A 165 15.14 -18.08 7.09
C LEU A 165 15.66 -17.83 5.66
N SER A 166 15.84 -16.56 5.27
CA SER A 166 16.25 -16.23 3.90
C SER A 166 17.66 -16.67 3.57
N ASP A 167 18.62 -16.59 4.52
CA ASP A 167 19.99 -17.07 4.33
C ASP A 167 20.04 -18.62 4.18
N SER A 168 19.02 -19.32 4.71
CA SER A 168 18.83 -20.75 4.52
C SER A 168 18.10 -21.12 3.23
N GLY A 169 17.85 -20.15 2.34
CA GLY A 169 17.18 -20.36 1.05
C GLY A 169 15.67 -20.56 1.15
N VAL A 170 15.05 -20.15 2.27
CA VAL A 170 13.60 -20.21 2.49
C VAL A 170 12.96 -18.93 1.93
N ALA A 171 11.93 -19.08 1.12
CA ALA A 171 11.11 -17.95 0.66
C ALA A 171 10.20 -17.47 1.80
N VAL A 172 10.47 -16.26 2.30
CA VAL A 172 9.71 -15.67 3.40
C VAL A 172 8.50 -14.91 2.89
N THR A 173 7.33 -15.21 3.45
CA THR A 173 6.07 -14.48 3.24
C THR A 173 5.73 -13.72 4.52
N ALA A 174 5.76 -12.40 4.49
CA ALA A 174 5.33 -11.57 5.60
C ALA A 174 3.83 -11.29 5.55
N ILE A 175 3.16 -11.41 6.69
CA ILE A 175 1.74 -11.18 6.86
C ILE A 175 1.58 -9.97 7.79
N LEU A 176 1.06 -8.85 7.26
CA LEU A 176 0.80 -7.65 8.05
C LEU A 176 -0.54 -7.81 8.78
N LEU A 177 -0.49 -7.84 10.11
CA LEU A 177 -1.66 -8.03 10.96
C LEU A 177 -1.93 -6.74 11.76
N ASN A 178 -2.99 -6.02 11.38
CA ASN A 178 -3.34 -4.75 12.00
C ASN A 178 -4.28 -4.95 13.19
N ALA A 179 -3.73 -5.24 14.39
CA ALA A 179 -4.53 -5.14 15.61
C ALA A 179 -4.72 -3.64 15.97
N TRP A 180 -5.68 -3.36 16.86
CA TRP A 180 -5.99 -2.00 17.27
C TRP A 180 -4.74 -1.26 17.72
N ASN A 181 -4.45 -0.11 17.09
CA ASN A 181 -3.22 0.63 17.29
C ASN A 181 -3.45 1.88 18.13
N GLN A 182 -2.85 1.92 19.31
CA GLN A 182 -2.91 3.08 20.21
C GLN A 182 -1.76 4.07 19.97
N THR A 183 -0.64 3.61 19.42
CA THR A 183 0.56 4.42 19.19
C THR A 183 0.43 5.29 17.93
N VAL A 184 -0.17 4.74 16.89
CA VAL A 184 -0.45 5.41 15.61
C VAL A 184 -1.92 5.17 15.27
N PRO A 185 -2.84 5.86 15.96
CA PRO A 185 -4.28 5.60 15.84
C PRO A 185 -4.84 5.86 14.44
N GLU A 186 -4.15 6.62 13.60
CA GLU A 186 -4.51 6.80 12.20
C GLU A 186 -4.42 5.52 11.35
N LEU A 187 -3.82 4.43 11.85
CA LEU A 187 -3.86 3.11 11.19
C LEU A 187 -5.20 2.39 11.36
N ASN A 188 -5.96 2.73 12.40
CA ASN A 188 -7.24 2.10 12.66
C ASN A 188 -8.28 2.54 11.64
N PRO A 189 -9.22 1.65 11.24
CA PRO A 189 -10.27 2.00 10.29
C PRO A 189 -11.04 3.25 10.71
N LEU A 190 -11.38 4.08 9.74
CA LEU A 190 -12.06 5.35 10.00
C LEU A 190 -13.48 5.11 10.54
N GLY A 191 -13.86 5.84 11.60
CA GLY A 191 -15.19 5.72 12.21
C GLY A 191 -15.44 4.44 13.02
N VAL A 192 -14.41 3.60 13.18
CA VAL A 192 -14.48 2.36 13.97
C VAL A 192 -13.93 2.60 15.36
N THR A 193 -14.46 1.88 16.36
CA THR A 193 -13.93 1.82 17.72
C THR A 193 -13.32 0.45 18.00
N GLU A 194 -12.41 0.38 18.97
CA GLU A 194 -11.85 -0.90 19.42
C GLU A 194 -12.96 -1.80 19.95
N LEU A 195 -13.02 -3.02 19.43
CA LEU A 195 -13.95 -4.06 19.86
C LEU A 195 -13.30 -5.04 20.86
N PRO A 196 -14.09 -5.72 21.69
CA PRO A 196 -13.59 -6.86 22.45
C PRO A 196 -12.96 -7.92 21.53
N LYS A 197 -11.91 -8.59 22.00
CA LYS A 197 -11.17 -9.58 21.22
C LYS A 197 -12.02 -10.76 20.73
N GLU A 198 -13.13 -11.00 21.39
CA GLU A 198 -14.11 -12.02 20.99
C GLU A 198 -14.90 -11.63 19.72
N GLN A 199 -14.89 -10.34 19.38
CA GLN A 199 -15.59 -9.80 18.22
C GLN A 199 -14.65 -9.46 17.06
N ALA A 200 -13.47 -8.92 17.36
CA ALA A 200 -12.43 -8.65 16.35
C ALA A 200 -11.03 -8.69 16.97
N VAL A 201 -10.09 -9.38 16.31
CA VAL A 201 -8.68 -9.43 16.70
C VAL A 201 -7.87 -8.49 15.85
N TYR A 202 -8.13 -8.48 14.54
CA TYR A 202 -7.46 -7.61 13.60
C TYR A 202 -8.45 -6.76 12.82
N TYR A 203 -7.94 -5.64 12.31
CA TYR A 203 -8.71 -4.59 11.64
C TYR A 203 -8.10 -4.33 10.25
N GLY A 204 -8.92 -3.86 9.34
CA GLY A 204 -8.41 -3.34 8.08
C GLY A 204 -7.53 -2.11 8.29
N PHE A 205 -6.68 -1.83 7.33
CA PHE A 205 -5.88 -0.60 7.35
C PHE A 205 -6.72 0.60 6.94
N ASN A 206 -6.57 1.71 7.64
CA ASN A 206 -7.16 2.97 7.23
C ASN A 206 -6.43 3.53 5.99
N VAL A 207 -7.03 3.35 4.84
CA VAL A 207 -6.62 3.99 3.58
C VAL A 207 -7.59 5.06 3.11
N GLU A 208 -8.64 5.34 3.90
CA GLU A 208 -9.69 6.32 3.63
C GLU A 208 -9.30 7.74 4.07
N SER A 209 -8.26 7.88 4.89
CA SER A 209 -7.72 9.17 5.29
C SER A 209 -6.28 9.36 4.80
N GLU A 210 -5.89 10.61 4.54
CA GLU A 210 -4.51 10.92 4.15
C GLU A 210 -3.50 10.49 5.22
N ALA A 211 -3.82 10.71 6.50
CA ALA A 211 -2.96 10.35 7.61
C ALA A 211 -2.78 8.83 7.74
N GLY A 212 -3.87 8.06 7.63
CA GLY A 212 -3.85 6.60 7.66
C GLY A 212 -3.07 6.03 6.47
N PHE A 213 -3.40 6.47 5.27
CA PHE A 213 -2.70 6.05 4.06
C PHE A 213 -1.19 6.33 4.12
N ARG A 214 -0.78 7.51 4.63
CA ARG A 214 0.63 7.84 4.85
C ARG A 214 1.30 6.92 5.87
N ALA A 215 0.63 6.60 6.98
CA ALA A 215 1.17 5.70 8.00
C ALA A 215 1.36 4.27 7.47
N VAL A 216 0.40 3.75 6.69
CA VAL A 216 0.52 2.44 6.01
C VAL A 216 1.69 2.44 5.03
N LYS A 217 1.81 3.48 4.20
CA LYS A 217 2.93 3.62 3.26
C LYS A 217 4.28 3.73 3.96
N ALA A 218 4.35 4.48 5.08
CA ALA A 218 5.58 4.61 5.87
C ALA A 218 6.05 3.25 6.39
N MET A 219 5.14 2.46 6.97
CA MET A 219 5.41 1.10 7.45
C MET A 219 5.86 0.19 6.30
N ALA A 220 5.10 0.13 5.23
CA ALA A 220 5.42 -0.72 4.07
C ALA A 220 6.77 -0.33 3.44
N SER A 221 7.05 0.96 3.30
CA SER A 221 8.32 1.47 2.77
C SER A 221 9.51 1.12 3.65
N PHE A 222 9.38 1.25 4.98
CA PHE A 222 10.43 0.85 5.92
C PHE A 222 10.74 -0.64 5.79
N LEU A 223 9.71 -1.48 5.87
CA LEU A 223 9.84 -2.94 5.82
C LEU A 223 10.41 -3.42 4.48
N ALA A 224 9.90 -2.91 3.36
CA ALA A 224 10.35 -3.29 2.03
C ALA A 224 11.82 -2.89 1.79
N LYS A 225 12.23 -1.69 2.22
CA LYS A 225 13.63 -1.27 2.13
C LYS A 225 14.54 -2.11 3.02
N ARG A 226 14.09 -2.46 4.23
CA ARG A 226 14.89 -3.23 5.17
C ARG A 226 15.10 -4.66 4.70
N TYR A 227 14.04 -5.32 4.25
CA TYR A 227 14.06 -6.74 3.89
C TYR A 227 14.14 -6.99 2.38
N ASN A 228 14.90 -6.15 1.67
CA ASN A 228 15.09 -6.27 0.23
C ASN A 228 16.17 -7.28 -0.20
N GLY A 229 16.85 -7.92 0.75
CA GLY A 229 17.93 -8.86 0.50
C GLY A 229 19.30 -8.23 0.19
N LYS A 230 19.43 -6.88 0.22
CA LYS A 230 20.67 -6.18 -0.20
C LYS A 230 21.40 -5.47 0.93
N ASN A 231 20.82 -5.39 2.13
CA ASN A 231 21.34 -4.57 3.23
C ASN A 231 21.64 -5.35 4.53
N GLY A 232 21.71 -6.68 4.44
CA GLY A 232 22.15 -7.52 5.55
C GLY A 232 21.06 -7.97 6.54
N HIS A 233 19.78 -7.57 6.32
CA HIS A 233 18.64 -7.92 7.19
C HIS A 233 17.82 -9.12 6.67
N GLY A 234 18.28 -9.79 5.62
CA GLY A 234 17.55 -10.85 4.95
C GLY A 234 16.55 -10.34 3.89
N LYS A 235 15.77 -11.26 3.32
CA LYS A 235 14.83 -10.97 2.23
C LYS A 235 13.43 -11.49 2.56
N ILE A 236 12.44 -10.62 2.49
CA ILE A 236 11.03 -11.01 2.41
C ILE A 236 10.65 -11.08 0.93
N THR A 237 10.19 -12.25 0.50
CA THR A 237 9.88 -12.52 -0.92
C THR A 237 8.44 -12.14 -1.25
N ASN A 238 7.51 -12.41 -0.35
CA ASN A 238 6.08 -12.18 -0.56
C ASN A 238 5.49 -11.35 0.59
N TRP A 239 4.47 -10.56 0.28
CA TRP A 239 3.77 -9.71 1.23
C TRP A 239 2.27 -9.97 1.18
N VAL A 240 1.66 -10.20 2.34
CA VAL A 240 0.21 -10.24 2.53
C VAL A 240 -0.18 -8.98 3.29
N VAL A 241 -0.86 -8.06 2.60
CA VAL A 241 -1.24 -6.75 3.15
C VAL A 241 -2.65 -6.77 3.74
N GLY A 242 -3.56 -7.55 3.17
CA GLY A 242 -4.93 -7.75 3.69
C GLY A 242 -5.14 -9.22 3.97
N ASN A 243 -5.01 -9.62 5.25
CA ASN A 243 -5.22 -11.01 5.65
C ASN A 243 -6.69 -11.27 5.94
N GLU A 244 -7.24 -12.35 5.36
CA GLU A 244 -8.64 -12.79 5.57
C GLU A 244 -9.67 -11.65 5.42
N ILE A 245 -9.57 -10.92 4.34
CA ILE A 245 -10.37 -9.71 4.06
C ILE A 245 -11.89 -9.96 4.02
N ASN A 246 -12.31 -11.20 3.88
CA ASN A 246 -13.71 -11.64 3.89
C ASN A 246 -14.21 -12.05 5.29
N ASN A 247 -13.41 -11.89 6.34
CA ASN A 247 -13.73 -12.31 7.70
C ASN A 247 -13.64 -11.13 8.68
N GLN A 248 -14.77 -10.68 9.18
CA GLN A 248 -14.85 -9.52 10.07
C GLN A 248 -14.12 -9.71 11.42
N TYR A 249 -13.88 -10.93 11.85
CA TYR A 249 -13.10 -11.20 13.06
C TYR A 249 -11.60 -10.96 12.85
N TRP A 250 -11.08 -11.25 11.63
CA TRP A 250 -9.67 -11.16 11.29
C TRP A 250 -9.31 -9.92 10.47
N ASN A 251 -10.30 -9.16 10.02
CA ASN A 251 -10.09 -7.93 9.25
C ASN A 251 -11.31 -7.00 9.36
N TYR A 252 -11.60 -6.55 10.58
CA TYR A 252 -12.76 -5.72 10.85
C TYR A 252 -12.57 -4.29 10.32
N MET A 253 -13.54 -3.80 9.60
CA MET A 253 -13.57 -2.43 9.06
C MET A 253 -14.86 -1.66 9.38
N GLY A 254 -15.70 -2.17 10.28
CA GLY A 254 -17.05 -1.66 10.51
C GLY A 254 -18.07 -2.45 9.71
N ASP A 255 -19.31 -1.96 9.71
CA ASP A 255 -20.45 -2.61 9.04
C ASP A 255 -20.46 -2.25 7.53
N TYR A 256 -19.41 -2.59 6.82
CA TYR A 256 -19.37 -2.39 5.38
C TYR A 256 -19.99 -3.55 4.61
N ASP A 257 -20.76 -3.21 3.57
CA ASP A 257 -21.13 -4.19 2.56
C ASP A 257 -19.97 -4.43 1.57
N VAL A 258 -20.12 -5.42 0.69
CA VAL A 258 -19.10 -5.77 -0.29
C VAL A 258 -18.75 -4.59 -1.22
N SER A 259 -19.74 -3.76 -1.57
CA SER A 259 -19.51 -2.61 -2.47
C SER A 259 -18.69 -1.50 -1.82
N ALA A 260 -18.86 -1.31 -0.51
CA ALA A 260 -18.08 -0.33 0.24
C ALA A 260 -16.66 -0.82 0.53
N TYR A 261 -16.47 -2.15 0.58
CA TYR A 261 -15.16 -2.76 0.84
C TYR A 261 -14.26 -2.81 -0.41
N THR A 262 -14.82 -2.88 -1.60
CA THR A 262 -14.11 -3.00 -2.89
C THR A 262 -13.92 -1.65 -3.59
#